data_a65323f328f726b8d959a4bdc17ec377
#
_entry.id   a65323f328f726b8d959a4bdc17ec377
#
_cell.length_a   1.000
_cell.length_b   1.000
_cell.length_c   1.000
_cell.angle_alpha   90.00
_cell.angle_beta   90.00
_cell.angle_gamma   90.00
#
_symmetry.space_group_name_H-M   'P 1'
#
loop_
_entity.id
_entity.type
_entity.pdbx_description
1 polymer ?
#
loop_
_entity_poly.entity_id
_entity_poly.type
_entity_poly.pdbx_seq_one_letter_code
_entity_poly.pdbx_strand_id
1 'polypeptide(L)'
;MLRNHSHYSLLLSSQKPEDIVSRHKELGYSHVGICDFATISGVVSFVKECKSQNIIPVIGVEIPLKNDSTISLFCKNINAWKQLLNVISRANDEDNFSEFPRIDFAELITIINPDDFVCIDGYLGSFFFREIFEDLNPLFSECDESCVLSCVKENVSSIIESHLNKMKAIFKNYYLELSDSDCTSFPLLKVLSSLIPQENEKLIPPEHVIPFHESYYCKKSGAMDHRVLLCSKTKTTMRRLPEKIIELKSIELLKFIRSSSYYIKQVDAAEFTPVLCDIEEFNILSNPKLPNFTCPNNEKEIDYLRELCRHGWRKLINTKVPKEKHELYKNRVLYELSVIEEANLSGYFLIVQDYVNHFKRLGNLLGPGRGSAAGSLVCYLTGITSVDPIEYGLIFERFYNKGRNTKDHVSLPDIDIDFPPSIREDVVEYLKNKYGKSRVCQIMTFGRLQGKSILKEVLRVNESCSFDQMNKITKDIPNDAEISDQLENMENPSILMWSLENISRQLADYCWLEDGVLKGEFSKEFEQAIRLEGVFKSQGKHAAGVVISLDPLSETCPMIRPSRGSDKIAGMEMGDLESIGVPKFDILGVSLLEKTQKCWDEEGDFE
;
A
#
# COMPACT_ATOMS: atom_id res chain seq x y z
N MET A 1 18.59 -1.24 11.42
CA MET A 1 18.71 -0.76 10.03
C MET A 1 17.48 0.05 9.67
N LEU A 2 17.65 1.20 9.01
CA LEU A 2 16.56 2.17 8.84
C LEU A 2 16.03 2.25 7.40
N ARG A 3 16.92 2.30 6.38
CA ARG A 3 16.53 2.47 4.98
C ARG A 3 16.25 1.15 4.29
N ASN A 4 15.15 0.48 4.69
CA ASN A 4 14.67 -0.71 4.01
C ASN A 4 13.49 -0.32 3.10
N HIS A 5 13.60 -0.62 1.81
CA HIS A 5 12.56 -0.42 0.83
C HIS A 5 11.74 -1.70 0.68
N SER A 6 10.43 -1.60 0.82
CA SER A 6 9.53 -2.72 0.61
C SER A 6 9.02 -2.80 -0.84
N HIS A 7 8.25 -3.83 -1.16
CA HIS A 7 7.63 -3.99 -2.47
C HIS A 7 6.61 -2.87 -2.82
N TYR A 8 6.28 -1.98 -1.86
CA TYR A 8 5.53 -0.76 -2.12
C TYR A 8 6.36 0.27 -2.90
N SER A 9 7.69 0.19 -2.88
CA SER A 9 8.60 0.82 -3.85
C SER A 9 8.53 0.03 -5.16
N LEU A 10 7.48 0.27 -5.97
CA LEU A 10 7.03 -0.56 -7.09
C LEU A 10 8.15 -0.91 -8.07
N LEU A 11 8.41 -2.22 -8.24
CA LEU A 11 9.45 -2.77 -9.10
C LEU A 11 10.88 -2.29 -8.78
N LEU A 12 11.08 -1.69 -7.59
CA LEU A 12 12.39 -1.35 -7.04
C LEU A 12 12.83 -2.31 -5.94
N SER A 13 11.90 -2.92 -5.22
CA SER A 13 12.21 -3.84 -4.12
C SER A 13 11.40 -5.14 -4.24
N SER A 14 12.04 -6.25 -3.86
CA SER A 14 11.42 -7.58 -3.85
C SER A 14 10.95 -8.01 -2.45
N GLN A 15 11.35 -7.30 -1.39
CA GLN A 15 11.04 -7.68 0.00
C GLN A 15 9.68 -7.15 0.43
N LYS A 16 8.91 -7.99 1.12
CA LYS A 16 7.65 -7.61 1.71
C LYS A 16 7.88 -7.06 3.13
N PRO A 17 6.95 -6.29 3.73
CA PRO A 17 7.08 -5.82 5.11
C PRO A 17 7.38 -6.94 6.11
N GLU A 18 6.70 -8.08 6.00
CA GLU A 18 6.91 -9.27 6.83
C GLU A 18 8.33 -9.85 6.71
N ASP A 19 8.89 -9.87 5.50
CA ASP A 19 10.26 -10.35 5.24
C ASP A 19 11.30 -9.43 5.89
N ILE A 20 11.09 -8.10 5.79
CA ILE A 20 11.97 -7.10 6.41
C ILE A 20 12.00 -7.29 7.92
N VAL A 21 10.83 -7.38 8.56
CA VAL A 21 10.72 -7.52 10.02
C VAL A 21 11.32 -8.82 10.49
N SER A 22 10.95 -9.94 9.86
CA SER A 22 11.46 -11.28 10.21
C SER A 22 12.98 -11.36 10.08
N ARG A 23 13.55 -10.79 9.00
CA ARG A 23 15.00 -10.77 8.80
C ARG A 23 15.74 -9.96 9.86
N HIS A 24 15.21 -8.81 10.28
CA HIS A 24 15.80 -8.01 11.35
C HIS A 24 15.75 -8.75 12.69
N LYS A 25 14.64 -9.43 12.98
CA LYS A 25 14.51 -10.25 14.18
C LYS A 25 15.48 -11.42 14.18
N GLU A 26 15.67 -12.12 13.04
CA GLU A 26 16.70 -13.16 12.89
C GLU A 26 18.12 -12.64 13.23
N LEU A 27 18.40 -11.39 12.88
CA LEU A 27 19.68 -10.73 13.14
C LEU A 27 19.81 -10.13 14.54
N GLY A 28 18.76 -10.22 15.38
CA GLY A 28 18.77 -9.77 16.77
C GLY A 28 18.55 -8.27 16.96
N TYR A 29 18.03 -7.56 15.97
CA TYR A 29 17.71 -6.13 16.08
C TYR A 29 16.46 -5.89 16.92
N SER A 30 16.49 -4.85 17.77
CA SER A 30 15.34 -4.35 18.54
C SER A 30 14.48 -3.37 17.76
N HIS A 31 15.06 -2.70 16.76
CA HIS A 31 14.40 -1.71 15.92
C HIS A 31 14.53 -2.09 14.44
N VAL A 32 13.53 -1.74 13.68
CA VAL A 32 13.54 -1.91 12.22
C VAL A 32 12.91 -0.71 11.55
N GLY A 33 13.55 -0.19 10.50
CA GLY A 33 13.04 0.93 9.72
C GLY A 33 12.36 0.46 8.42
N ILE A 34 11.41 1.27 7.93
CA ILE A 34 10.92 1.24 6.56
C ILE A 34 11.18 2.60 5.93
N CYS A 35 11.57 2.62 4.65
CA CYS A 35 11.89 3.85 3.93
C CYS A 35 11.57 3.68 2.43
N ASP A 36 10.29 3.54 2.09
CA ASP A 36 9.88 3.34 0.71
C ASP A 36 10.06 4.60 -0.15
N PHE A 37 10.34 4.40 -1.44
CA PHE A 37 10.54 5.47 -2.40
C PHE A 37 9.21 6.13 -2.78
N ALA A 38 9.08 7.42 -2.48
CA ALA A 38 7.94 8.28 -2.83
C ALA A 38 6.58 7.83 -2.27
N THR A 39 6.53 6.89 -1.33
CA THR A 39 5.28 6.35 -0.77
C THR A 39 5.42 5.94 0.69
N ILE A 40 4.31 5.99 1.41
CA ILE A 40 4.16 5.46 2.77
C ILE A 40 3.01 4.43 2.86
N SER A 41 2.58 3.92 1.71
CA SER A 41 1.46 2.98 1.63
C SER A 41 1.71 1.66 2.36
N GLY A 42 2.98 1.25 2.51
CA GLY A 42 3.38 0.03 3.22
C GLY A 42 3.54 0.16 4.73
N VAL A 43 3.45 1.38 5.27
CA VAL A 43 3.78 1.64 6.68
C VAL A 43 2.84 0.92 7.64
N VAL A 44 1.53 0.87 7.34
CA VAL A 44 0.54 0.25 8.23
C VAL A 44 0.76 -1.27 8.33
N SER A 45 0.91 -1.95 7.20
CA SER A 45 1.25 -3.38 7.16
C SER A 45 2.57 -3.67 7.89
N PHE A 46 3.58 -2.81 7.70
CA PHE A 46 4.86 -2.91 8.39
C PHE A 46 4.73 -2.76 9.91
N VAL A 47 3.98 -1.76 10.39
CA VAL A 47 3.78 -1.53 11.84
C VAL A 47 3.00 -2.68 12.48
N LYS A 48 1.99 -3.23 11.79
CA LYS A 48 1.25 -4.42 12.23
C LYS A 48 2.19 -5.61 12.40
N GLU A 49 3.08 -5.83 11.45
CA GLU A 49 4.04 -6.92 11.50
C GLU A 49 5.09 -6.70 12.61
N CYS A 50 5.59 -5.48 12.78
CA CYS A 50 6.49 -5.15 13.89
C CYS A 50 5.85 -5.45 15.26
N LYS A 51 4.56 -5.10 15.42
CA LYS A 51 3.79 -5.37 16.64
C LYS A 51 3.63 -6.87 16.87
N SER A 52 3.33 -7.66 15.82
CA SER A 52 3.18 -9.12 15.92
C SER A 52 4.46 -9.81 16.36
N GLN A 53 5.61 -9.31 15.91
CA GLN A 53 6.92 -9.88 16.21
C GLN A 53 7.64 -9.23 17.41
N ASN A 54 7.01 -8.24 18.05
CA ASN A 54 7.55 -7.49 19.19
C ASN A 54 8.92 -6.84 18.87
N ILE A 55 8.98 -6.10 17.77
CA ILE A 55 10.12 -5.29 17.35
C ILE A 55 9.64 -3.84 17.16
N ILE A 56 10.48 -2.85 17.46
CA ILE A 56 10.09 -1.43 17.41
C ILE A 56 10.17 -0.90 15.97
N PRO A 57 9.06 -0.39 15.40
CA PRO A 57 9.06 0.19 14.07
C PRO A 57 9.68 1.59 14.05
N VAL A 58 10.48 1.89 13.03
CA VAL A 58 10.97 3.24 12.71
C VAL A 58 10.40 3.63 11.35
N ILE A 59 9.52 4.62 11.34
CA ILE A 59 8.77 5.02 10.14
C ILE A 59 9.52 6.12 9.41
N GLY A 60 9.85 5.87 8.15
CA GLY A 60 10.49 6.83 7.26
C GLY A 60 10.02 6.72 5.82
N VAL A 61 10.51 7.62 4.98
CA VAL A 61 10.25 7.67 3.55
C VAL A 61 11.42 8.33 2.81
N GLU A 62 11.76 7.81 1.64
CA GLU A 62 12.66 8.47 0.69
C GLU A 62 11.83 9.39 -0.21
N ILE A 63 12.02 10.70 -0.05
CA ILE A 63 11.23 11.74 -0.74
C ILE A 63 12.00 12.23 -1.97
N PRO A 64 11.47 12.06 -3.19
CA PRO A 64 12.05 12.64 -4.39
C PRO A 64 11.85 14.17 -4.42
N LEU A 65 12.90 14.89 -4.78
CA LEU A 65 12.91 16.33 -4.93
C LEU A 65 12.87 16.74 -6.42
N LYS A 66 12.41 17.96 -6.69
CA LYS A 66 12.30 18.49 -8.07
C LYS A 66 13.64 18.70 -8.77
N ASN A 67 14.75 18.72 -8.03
CA ASN A 67 16.10 18.80 -8.57
C ASN A 67 16.72 17.44 -8.91
N ASP A 68 15.90 16.39 -9.07
CA ASP A 68 16.32 15.01 -9.37
C ASP A 68 17.22 14.38 -8.29
N SER A 69 17.05 14.77 -7.04
CA SER A 69 17.66 14.13 -5.88
C SER A 69 16.60 13.58 -4.93
N THR A 70 17.02 12.89 -3.88
CA THR A 70 16.12 12.39 -2.84
C THR A 70 16.64 12.78 -1.44
N ILE A 71 15.74 12.75 -0.45
CA ILE A 71 16.06 12.90 0.96
C ILE A 71 15.25 11.91 1.78
N SER A 72 15.87 11.29 2.78
CA SER A 72 15.17 10.32 3.64
C SER A 72 14.81 10.97 4.98
N LEU A 73 13.52 10.98 5.30
CA LEU A 73 13.00 11.52 6.56
C LEU A 73 12.41 10.40 7.40
N PHE A 74 12.77 10.35 8.69
CA PHE A 74 12.25 9.41 9.68
C PHE A 74 11.51 10.15 10.77
N CYS A 75 10.29 9.68 11.09
CA CYS A 75 9.43 10.27 12.10
C CYS A 75 9.98 10.02 13.51
N LYS A 76 10.15 11.07 14.30
CA LYS A 76 10.52 10.97 15.72
C LYS A 76 9.30 10.73 16.62
N ASN A 77 8.13 11.20 16.20
CA ASN A 77 6.90 11.16 16.98
C ASN A 77 5.65 11.17 16.10
N ILE A 78 4.47 11.12 16.72
CA ILE A 78 3.18 11.12 16.00
C ILE A 78 2.91 12.42 15.22
N ASN A 79 3.50 13.56 15.61
CA ASN A 79 3.32 14.81 14.86
C ASN A 79 4.09 14.75 13.54
N ALA A 80 5.29 14.16 13.55
CA ALA A 80 6.05 13.90 12.32
C ALA A 80 5.25 13.02 11.35
N TRP A 81 4.60 11.96 11.84
CA TRP A 81 3.73 11.12 11.02
C TRP A 81 2.63 11.90 10.32
N LYS A 82 1.91 12.76 11.06
CA LYS A 82 0.85 13.61 10.49
C LYS A 82 1.38 14.58 9.43
N GLN A 83 2.56 15.15 9.67
CA GLN A 83 3.22 16.03 8.69
C GLN A 83 3.63 15.24 7.45
N LEU A 84 4.11 14.00 7.61
CA LEU A 84 4.50 13.14 6.51
C LEU A 84 3.32 12.78 5.59
N LEU A 85 2.12 12.55 6.15
CA LEU A 85 0.88 12.39 5.37
C LEU A 85 0.64 13.60 4.44
N ASN A 86 0.83 14.81 4.96
CA ASN A 86 0.68 16.03 4.19
C ASN A 86 1.75 16.17 3.10
N VAL A 87 3.01 15.85 3.40
CA VAL A 87 4.12 15.88 2.43
C VAL A 87 3.83 14.96 1.26
N ILE A 88 3.47 13.70 1.52
CA ILE A 88 3.16 12.73 0.46
C ILE A 88 1.91 13.16 -0.32
N SER A 89 0.89 13.67 0.36
CA SER A 89 -0.32 14.19 -0.31
C SER A 89 0.01 15.37 -1.23
N ARG A 90 0.88 16.29 -0.80
CA ARG A 90 1.30 17.46 -1.59
C ARG A 90 2.21 17.07 -2.75
N ALA A 91 3.12 16.11 -2.56
CA ALA A 91 3.97 15.58 -3.63
C ALA A 91 3.14 14.92 -4.77
N ASN A 92 1.92 14.48 -4.46
CA ASN A 92 0.97 13.92 -5.42
C ASN A 92 0.03 14.96 -6.05
N ASP A 93 0.21 16.26 -5.82
CA ASP A 93 -0.51 17.30 -6.54
C ASP A 93 -0.04 17.39 -8.01
N GLU A 94 -0.87 17.95 -8.87
CA GLU A 94 -0.64 17.98 -10.32
C GLU A 94 0.65 18.69 -10.71
N ASP A 95 0.98 19.78 -10.01
CA ASP A 95 2.18 20.60 -10.21
C ASP A 95 3.47 19.93 -9.68
N ASN A 96 3.32 18.92 -8.84
CA ASN A 96 4.41 18.18 -8.20
C ASN A 96 4.62 16.76 -8.77
N PHE A 97 3.65 16.24 -9.52
CA PHE A 97 3.69 14.90 -10.08
C PHE A 97 4.21 14.90 -11.53
N SER A 98 5.17 14.03 -11.83
CA SER A 98 5.58 13.74 -13.20
C SER A 98 5.49 12.22 -13.46
N GLU A 99 6.59 11.49 -13.51
CA GLU A 99 6.58 10.01 -13.55
C GLU A 99 6.27 9.41 -12.17
N PHE A 100 6.65 10.12 -11.11
CA PHE A 100 6.42 9.82 -9.70
C PHE A 100 6.22 11.12 -8.89
N PRO A 101 5.69 11.05 -7.65
CA PRO A 101 5.52 12.21 -6.79
C PRO A 101 6.86 12.86 -6.43
N ARG A 102 6.95 14.18 -6.52
CA ARG A 102 8.12 15.00 -6.16
C ARG A 102 7.70 16.25 -5.42
N ILE A 103 8.61 16.85 -4.68
CA ILE A 103 8.38 18.12 -4.00
C ILE A 103 9.61 19.01 -4.10
N ASP A 104 9.42 20.32 -4.11
CA ASP A 104 10.53 21.26 -3.97
C ASP A 104 11.07 21.24 -2.54
N PHE A 105 12.41 21.32 -2.36
CA PHE A 105 13.02 21.29 -1.01
C PHE A 105 12.56 22.47 -0.14
N ALA A 106 12.45 23.67 -0.73
CA ALA A 106 11.98 24.84 0.00
C ALA A 106 10.50 24.69 0.42
N GLU A 107 9.68 24.10 -0.43
CA GLU A 107 8.29 23.76 -0.10
C GLU A 107 8.22 22.68 1.02
N LEU A 108 9.04 21.62 0.93
CA LEU A 108 9.10 20.57 1.93
C LEU A 108 9.32 21.12 3.34
N ILE A 109 10.34 21.98 3.53
CA ILE A 109 10.65 22.54 4.85
C ILE A 109 9.61 23.55 5.37
N THR A 110 8.69 24.05 4.52
CA THR A 110 7.55 24.85 4.98
C THR A 110 6.39 24.01 5.51
N ILE A 111 6.27 22.76 5.05
CA ILE A 111 5.20 21.83 5.44
C ILE A 111 5.54 21.12 6.74
N ILE A 112 6.82 20.80 6.96
CA ILE A 112 7.29 20.05 8.14
C ILE A 112 7.86 20.97 9.22
N ASN A 113 7.83 20.48 10.47
CA ASN A 113 8.73 20.94 11.51
C ASN A 113 9.97 20.04 11.52
N PRO A 114 11.15 20.52 11.05
CA PRO A 114 12.34 19.68 10.92
C PRO A 114 12.81 19.04 12.23
N ASP A 115 12.48 19.63 13.38
CA ASP A 115 12.83 19.10 14.70
C ASP A 115 12.09 17.79 15.04
N ASP A 116 10.97 17.52 14.38
CA ASP A 116 10.20 16.29 14.54
C ASP A 116 10.78 15.12 13.71
N PHE A 117 11.80 15.35 12.90
CA PHE A 117 12.38 14.35 12.01
C PHE A 117 13.86 14.07 12.27
N VAL A 118 14.26 12.83 11.95
CA VAL A 118 15.64 12.50 11.63
C VAL A 118 15.79 12.54 10.11
N CYS A 119 16.76 13.32 9.64
CA CYS A 119 17.08 13.43 8.22
C CYS A 119 18.34 12.62 7.91
N ILE A 120 18.24 11.69 6.94
CA ILE A 120 19.36 10.90 6.41
C ILE A 120 19.61 11.30 4.96
N ASP A 121 20.87 11.64 4.68
CA ASP A 121 21.37 12.11 3.38
C ASP A 121 22.71 11.42 3.07
N GLY A 122 23.47 11.81 2.06
CA GLY A 122 24.82 11.34 1.79
C GLY A 122 24.95 10.07 0.97
N TYR A 123 23.84 9.41 0.62
CA TYR A 123 23.83 8.24 -0.26
C TYR A 123 23.75 8.64 -1.75
N LEU A 124 24.01 7.70 -2.64
CA LEU A 124 23.98 7.94 -4.09
C LEU A 124 22.58 8.40 -4.55
N GLY A 125 22.50 9.58 -5.15
CA GLY A 125 21.26 10.21 -5.59
C GLY A 125 20.60 11.12 -4.56
N SER A 126 21.18 11.25 -3.36
CA SER A 126 20.67 12.13 -2.32
C SER A 126 20.88 13.62 -2.61
N PHE A 127 20.27 14.47 -1.79
CA PHE A 127 20.37 15.93 -1.89
C PHE A 127 21.82 16.42 -1.68
N PHE A 128 22.53 15.87 -0.69
CA PHE A 128 23.97 16.10 -0.47
C PHE A 128 24.77 15.76 -1.72
N PHE A 129 24.53 14.59 -2.28
CA PHE A 129 25.22 14.12 -3.47
C PHE A 129 25.02 15.07 -4.67
N ARG A 130 23.79 15.56 -4.86
CA ARG A 130 23.45 16.49 -5.95
C ARG A 130 24.16 17.83 -5.81
N GLU A 131 24.33 18.34 -4.60
CA GLU A 131 25.01 19.60 -4.35
C GLU A 131 26.52 19.55 -4.65
N ILE A 132 27.15 18.38 -4.47
CA ILE A 132 28.59 18.20 -4.74
C ILE A 132 28.86 18.11 -6.24
N PHE A 133 27.97 17.50 -7.00
CA PHE A 133 28.15 17.26 -8.43
C PHE A 133 27.16 18.08 -9.27
N GLU A 134 27.69 19.01 -10.06
CA GLU A 134 26.87 19.80 -10.99
C GLU A 134 26.50 19.01 -12.25
N ASP A 135 27.48 18.26 -12.78
CA ASP A 135 27.29 17.41 -13.96
C ASP A 135 27.41 15.94 -13.58
N LEU A 136 26.32 15.20 -13.74
CA LEU A 136 26.25 13.77 -13.46
C LEU A 136 26.52 12.92 -14.72
N ASN A 137 26.81 13.52 -15.89
CA ASN A 137 27.06 12.79 -17.13
C ASN A 137 28.13 11.70 -17.00
N PRO A 138 29.27 11.93 -16.32
CA PRO A 138 30.28 10.90 -16.12
C PRO A 138 29.81 9.70 -15.31
N LEU A 139 28.78 9.85 -14.48
CA LEU A 139 28.19 8.72 -13.72
C LEU A 139 27.45 7.74 -14.61
N PHE A 140 26.96 8.21 -15.75
CA PHE A 140 26.23 7.42 -16.71
C PHE A 140 27.12 6.83 -17.81
N SER A 141 28.42 7.09 -17.78
CA SER A 141 29.43 6.55 -18.68
C SER A 141 30.37 5.57 -17.96
N GLU A 142 31.11 4.76 -18.69
CA GLU A 142 32.18 3.93 -18.15
C GLU A 142 33.45 4.76 -17.89
N CYS A 143 33.33 5.79 -17.02
CA CYS A 143 34.44 6.67 -16.66
C CYS A 143 35.33 6.03 -15.59
N ASP A 144 36.63 6.29 -15.69
CA ASP A 144 37.59 6.01 -14.63
C ASP A 144 37.58 7.09 -13.53
N GLU A 145 38.35 6.89 -12.48
CA GLU A 145 38.44 7.82 -11.35
C GLU A 145 38.87 9.23 -11.76
N SER A 146 39.69 9.37 -12.82
CA SER A 146 40.19 10.68 -13.30
C SER A 146 39.07 11.49 -13.96
N CYS A 147 38.18 10.82 -14.66
CA CYS A 147 37.00 11.42 -15.30
C CYS A 147 36.00 11.94 -14.26
N VAL A 148 35.80 11.17 -13.21
CA VAL A 148 34.91 11.55 -12.10
C VAL A 148 35.49 12.73 -11.32
N LEU A 149 36.80 12.74 -11.02
CA LEU A 149 37.47 13.85 -10.36
C LEU A 149 37.34 15.16 -11.12
N SER A 150 37.30 15.13 -12.46
CA SER A 150 37.07 16.32 -13.28
C SER A 150 35.67 16.91 -13.16
N CYS A 151 34.73 16.15 -12.66
CA CYS A 151 33.33 16.58 -12.45
C CYS A 151 33.05 17.04 -11.02
N VAL A 152 34.02 16.85 -10.13
CA VAL A 152 33.94 17.35 -8.74
C VAL A 152 34.23 18.84 -8.76
N LYS A 153 33.45 19.64 -8.04
CA LYS A 153 33.68 21.08 -7.90
C LYS A 153 35.08 21.35 -7.32
N GLU A 154 35.73 22.39 -7.80
CA GLU A 154 37.12 22.75 -7.39
C GLU A 154 37.30 22.89 -5.88
N ASN A 155 36.29 23.31 -5.14
CA ASN A 155 36.30 23.52 -3.69
C ASN A 155 35.36 22.56 -2.93
N VAL A 156 35.50 21.26 -3.14
CA VAL A 156 34.62 20.24 -2.53
C VAL A 156 34.51 20.37 -1.01
N SER A 157 35.61 20.64 -0.33
CA SER A 157 35.63 20.81 1.14
C SER A 157 34.72 21.95 1.60
N SER A 158 34.78 23.10 0.94
CA SER A 158 33.95 24.26 1.28
C SER A 158 32.46 24.02 0.95
N ILE A 159 32.19 23.24 -0.10
CA ILE A 159 30.82 22.86 -0.48
C ILE A 159 30.24 21.91 0.55
N ILE A 160 31.01 20.90 0.97
CA ILE A 160 30.59 19.95 2.03
C ILE A 160 30.29 20.70 3.32
N GLU A 161 31.21 21.58 3.75
CA GLU A 161 31.02 22.38 4.96
C GLU A 161 29.79 23.29 4.86
N SER A 162 29.63 23.99 3.74
CA SER A 162 28.48 24.85 3.48
C SER A 162 27.17 24.05 3.54
N HIS A 163 27.10 22.87 2.88
CA HIS A 163 25.93 21.99 2.88
C HIS A 163 25.62 21.51 4.31
N LEU A 164 26.61 21.01 5.04
CA LEU A 164 26.44 20.53 6.40
C LEU A 164 25.91 21.64 7.32
N ASN A 165 26.48 22.86 7.23
CA ASN A 165 26.02 23.99 8.02
C ASN A 165 24.56 24.37 7.67
N LYS A 166 24.20 24.39 6.39
CA LYS A 166 22.84 24.62 5.91
C LYS A 166 21.88 23.57 6.46
N MET A 167 22.20 22.28 6.32
CA MET A 167 21.30 21.19 6.71
C MET A 167 21.19 21.06 8.23
N LYS A 168 22.26 21.28 9.00
CA LYS A 168 22.24 21.34 10.47
C LYS A 168 21.44 22.52 11.02
N ALA A 169 21.42 23.63 10.30
CA ALA A 169 20.59 24.78 10.66
C ALA A 169 19.08 24.49 10.45
N ILE A 170 18.75 23.56 9.55
CA ILE A 170 17.37 23.15 9.26
C ILE A 170 16.98 21.96 10.15
N PHE A 171 17.77 20.88 10.15
CA PHE A 171 17.50 19.64 10.86
C PHE A 171 18.45 19.47 12.05
N LYS A 172 17.92 19.47 13.26
CA LYS A 172 18.69 19.18 14.47
C LYS A 172 19.34 17.79 14.42
N ASN A 173 18.61 16.80 13.89
CA ASN A 173 19.04 15.41 13.72
C ASN A 173 19.32 15.14 12.24
N TYR A 174 20.50 15.54 11.77
CA TYR A 174 20.96 15.34 10.40
C TYR A 174 22.15 14.39 10.36
N TYR A 175 22.06 13.34 9.54
CA TYR A 175 23.08 12.30 9.41
C TYR A 175 23.40 12.01 7.95
N LEU A 176 24.67 11.70 7.69
CA LEU A 176 25.14 11.23 6.39
C LEU A 176 25.34 9.71 6.42
N GLU A 177 24.68 9.02 5.51
CA GLU A 177 24.91 7.61 5.22
C GLU A 177 25.91 7.49 4.08
N LEU A 178 27.13 7.11 4.39
CA LEU A 178 28.19 6.97 3.40
C LEU A 178 28.26 5.55 2.88
N SER A 179 28.30 5.42 1.55
CA SER A 179 28.34 4.11 0.89
C SER A 179 29.53 3.26 1.32
N ASP A 180 29.26 1.98 1.56
CA ASP A 180 30.23 0.96 1.89
C ASP A 180 31.22 0.69 0.72
N SER A 181 32.38 0.13 1.05
CA SER A 181 33.43 -0.28 0.12
C SER A 181 32.96 -1.22 -0.98
N ASP A 182 31.92 -2.02 -0.75
CA ASP A 182 31.32 -2.91 -1.76
C ASP A 182 30.52 -2.15 -2.84
N CYS A 183 30.14 -0.90 -2.59
CA CYS A 183 29.57 0.00 -3.59
C CYS A 183 30.65 0.73 -4.42
N THR A 184 31.92 0.48 -4.15
CA THR A 184 33.10 1.13 -4.76
C THR A 184 33.36 0.77 -6.22
N SER A 185 32.51 -0.01 -6.85
CA SER A 185 32.53 -0.17 -8.31
C SER A 185 32.13 1.13 -9.05
N PHE A 186 31.62 2.12 -8.33
CA PHE A 186 31.41 3.47 -8.86
C PHE A 186 32.60 4.38 -8.48
N PRO A 187 33.33 4.92 -9.47
CA PRO A 187 34.46 5.83 -9.24
C PRO A 187 34.09 6.99 -8.30
N LEU A 188 32.89 7.51 -8.45
CA LEU A 188 32.35 8.59 -7.65
C LEU A 188 32.25 8.27 -6.15
N LEU A 189 31.75 7.10 -5.80
CA LEU A 189 31.64 6.69 -4.40
C LEU A 189 33.02 6.46 -3.77
N LYS A 190 33.99 6.00 -4.56
CA LYS A 190 35.39 5.96 -4.14
C LYS A 190 35.96 7.34 -3.87
N VAL A 191 35.66 8.31 -4.75
CA VAL A 191 36.10 9.71 -4.56
C VAL A 191 35.45 10.28 -3.29
N LEU A 192 34.14 10.12 -3.09
CA LEU A 192 33.48 10.54 -1.86
C LEU A 192 34.04 9.86 -0.62
N SER A 193 34.22 8.55 -0.64
CA SER A 193 34.81 7.80 0.47
C SER A 193 36.29 8.17 0.71
N SER A 194 36.99 8.62 -0.31
CA SER A 194 38.38 9.15 -0.16
C SER A 194 38.45 10.58 0.32
N LEU A 195 37.46 11.40 0.01
CA LEU A 195 37.42 12.80 0.45
C LEU A 195 36.97 12.94 1.91
N ILE A 196 36.24 11.99 2.45
CA ILE A 196 35.64 12.06 3.79
C ILE A 196 36.61 11.62 4.91
N PRO A 197 37.53 10.63 4.75
CA PRO A 197 38.39 10.17 5.86
C PRO A 197 39.86 10.57 5.81
N GLN A 198 40.33 11.33 4.83
CA GLN A 198 41.77 11.58 4.74
C GLN A 198 42.26 12.75 5.58
N GLU A 199 43.07 12.40 6.57
CA GLU A 199 44.12 13.11 7.26
C GLU A 199 43.89 14.60 7.55
N ASN A 200 43.76 14.89 8.81
CA ASN A 200 43.86 16.23 9.40
C ASN A 200 42.63 17.11 9.25
N GLU A 201 41.63 16.86 9.97
CA GLU A 201 40.46 17.68 10.16
C GLU A 201 39.22 17.12 9.52
N LYS A 202 38.49 16.48 10.34
CA LYS A 202 37.16 15.93 10.23
C LYS A 202 36.22 16.90 9.54
N LEU A 203 36.21 16.92 8.22
CA LEU A 203 35.23 17.65 7.41
C LEU A 203 33.78 17.27 7.81
N ILE A 204 33.59 16.01 8.17
CA ILE A 204 32.32 15.52 8.70
C ILE A 204 32.56 14.95 10.09
N PRO A 205 31.97 15.53 11.14
CA PRO A 205 32.09 14.99 12.49
C PRO A 205 31.56 13.56 12.54
N PRO A 206 32.28 12.61 13.16
CA PRO A 206 31.87 11.19 13.20
C PRO A 206 30.47 10.94 13.76
N GLU A 207 30.03 11.80 14.68
CA GLU A 207 28.70 11.76 15.28
C GLU A 207 27.55 12.03 14.28
N HIS A 208 27.85 12.51 13.08
CA HIS A 208 26.91 12.75 11.99
C HIS A 208 27.02 11.73 10.86
N VAL A 209 27.83 10.70 11.01
CA VAL A 209 27.98 9.63 10.02
C VAL A 209 27.38 8.35 10.56
N ILE A 210 26.56 7.71 9.74
CA ILE A 210 25.98 6.39 10.03
C ILE A 210 26.44 5.38 8.97
N PRO A 211 26.51 4.09 9.31
CA PRO A 211 26.91 3.06 8.37
C PRO A 211 25.88 2.87 7.26
N PHE A 212 26.37 2.48 6.09
CA PHE A 212 25.52 2.15 4.94
C PHE A 212 24.64 0.94 5.23
N HIS A 213 23.32 1.10 5.05
CA HIS A 213 22.34 0.07 5.42
C HIS A 213 21.08 0.05 4.55
N GLU A 214 21.15 0.59 3.36
CA GLU A 214 20.05 0.56 2.39
C GLU A 214 19.80 -0.85 1.87
N SER A 215 18.54 -1.30 1.81
CA SER A 215 18.18 -2.62 1.30
C SER A 215 16.94 -2.62 0.40
N TYR A 216 16.97 -3.51 -0.61
CA TYR A 216 15.89 -3.78 -1.56
C TYR A 216 15.54 -5.28 -1.64
N TYR A 217 16.29 -6.13 -0.97
CA TYR A 217 16.07 -7.57 -0.83
C TYR A 217 16.71 -8.10 0.46
N CYS A 218 16.12 -9.15 1.05
CA CYS A 218 16.48 -9.58 2.40
C CYS A 218 17.84 -10.26 2.52
N LYS A 219 18.25 -11.04 1.53
CA LYS A 219 19.50 -11.85 1.55
C LYS A 219 20.26 -11.65 0.24
N LYS A 220 21.58 -11.83 0.26
CA LYS A 220 22.45 -11.71 -0.93
C LYS A 220 21.98 -12.55 -2.11
N SER A 221 21.38 -13.71 -1.86
CA SER A 221 20.79 -14.58 -2.91
C SER A 221 19.63 -13.93 -3.67
N GLY A 222 18.95 -12.94 -3.10
CA GLY A 222 17.86 -12.21 -3.74
C GLY A 222 18.28 -11.18 -4.82
N ALA A 223 19.60 -10.97 -5.02
CA ALA A 223 20.08 -9.97 -5.96
C ALA A 223 19.62 -10.22 -7.40
N MET A 224 19.54 -11.50 -7.84
CA MET A 224 19.09 -11.85 -9.20
C MET A 224 17.57 -11.68 -9.33
N ASP A 225 16.81 -11.98 -8.28
CA ASP A 225 15.36 -11.78 -8.25
C ASP A 225 15.03 -10.28 -8.32
N HIS A 226 15.77 -9.45 -7.57
CA HIS A 226 15.68 -8.00 -7.64
C HIS A 226 15.93 -7.45 -9.05
N ARG A 227 16.93 -8.00 -9.78
CA ARG A 227 17.20 -7.60 -11.17
C ARG A 227 16.05 -7.90 -12.13
N VAL A 228 15.27 -8.96 -11.89
CA VAL A 228 14.04 -9.23 -12.67
C VAL A 228 13.07 -8.06 -12.54
N LEU A 229 12.88 -7.52 -11.33
CA LEU A 229 12.00 -6.37 -11.09
C LEU A 229 12.50 -5.11 -11.80
N LEU A 230 13.81 -4.85 -11.76
CA LEU A 230 14.42 -3.74 -12.49
C LEU A 230 14.24 -3.87 -14.01
N CYS A 231 14.38 -5.09 -14.55
CA CYS A 231 14.08 -5.36 -15.96
C CYS A 231 12.61 -5.12 -16.31
N SER A 232 11.70 -5.47 -15.41
CA SER A 232 10.27 -5.19 -15.56
C SER A 232 9.98 -3.68 -15.54
N LYS A 233 10.57 -2.94 -14.60
CA LYS A 233 10.47 -1.49 -14.50
C LYS A 233 10.99 -0.79 -15.75
N THR A 234 12.14 -1.18 -16.22
CA THR A 234 12.83 -0.56 -17.37
C THR A 234 12.44 -1.16 -18.73
N LYS A 235 11.54 -2.17 -18.75
CA LYS A 235 11.06 -2.89 -19.95
C LYS A 235 12.20 -3.48 -20.79
N THR A 236 13.18 -4.09 -20.13
CA THR A 236 14.38 -4.67 -20.76
C THR A 236 14.59 -6.12 -20.33
N THR A 237 15.71 -6.73 -20.71
CA THR A 237 16.15 -8.08 -20.33
C THR A 237 17.39 -8.01 -19.45
N MET A 238 17.74 -9.12 -18.78
CA MET A 238 18.89 -9.19 -17.86
C MET A 238 20.20 -8.76 -18.53
N ARG A 239 20.41 -9.18 -19.77
CA ARG A 239 21.63 -8.87 -20.53
C ARG A 239 21.77 -7.37 -20.85
N ARG A 240 20.65 -6.69 -21.13
CA ARG A 240 20.62 -5.28 -21.55
C ARG A 240 20.36 -4.31 -20.40
N LEU A 241 20.12 -4.80 -19.17
CA LEU A 241 19.77 -3.96 -18.04
C LEU A 241 20.80 -2.85 -17.73
N PRO A 242 22.13 -3.13 -17.69
CA PRO A 242 23.12 -2.09 -17.42
C PRO A 242 23.09 -0.96 -18.46
N GLU A 243 23.07 -1.31 -19.76
CA GLU A 243 22.97 -0.34 -20.86
C GLU A 243 21.68 0.48 -20.78
N LYS A 244 20.55 -0.18 -20.44
CA LYS A 244 19.25 0.48 -20.32
C LYS A 244 19.19 1.48 -19.16
N ILE A 245 19.80 1.17 -18.02
CA ILE A 245 19.90 2.10 -16.90
C ILE A 245 20.71 3.34 -17.28
N ILE A 246 21.83 3.16 -17.97
CA ILE A 246 22.67 4.25 -18.48
C ILE A 246 21.88 5.12 -19.47
N GLU A 247 21.16 4.49 -20.42
CA GLU A 247 20.31 5.18 -21.40
C GLU A 247 19.23 6.06 -20.73
N LEU A 248 18.59 5.54 -19.69
CA LEU A 248 17.54 6.25 -18.95
C LEU A 248 18.07 7.40 -18.11
N LYS A 249 19.38 7.43 -17.81
CA LYS A 249 20.01 8.44 -16.91
C LYS A 249 19.29 8.59 -15.57
N SER A 250 18.73 7.50 -15.05
CA SER A 250 17.98 7.49 -13.79
C SER A 250 18.92 7.30 -12.61
N ILE A 251 19.08 8.33 -11.79
CA ILE A 251 19.93 8.27 -10.60
C ILE A 251 19.45 7.18 -9.62
N GLU A 252 18.14 7.03 -9.45
CA GLU A 252 17.56 6.00 -8.59
C GLU A 252 17.93 4.57 -8.99
N LEU A 253 18.20 4.32 -10.29
CA LEU A 253 18.55 3.02 -10.83
C LEU A 253 20.07 2.82 -10.96
N LEU A 254 20.82 3.92 -11.02
CA LEU A 254 22.26 3.91 -11.24
C LEU A 254 23.01 3.03 -10.22
N LYS A 255 22.60 3.09 -8.94
CA LYS A 255 23.16 2.30 -7.84
C LYS A 255 23.11 0.79 -8.06
N PHE A 256 22.21 0.30 -8.91
CA PHE A 256 22.02 -1.13 -9.16
C PHE A 256 22.86 -1.71 -10.32
N ILE A 257 23.55 -0.88 -11.09
CA ILE A 257 24.29 -1.36 -12.29
C ILE A 257 25.33 -2.41 -11.92
N ARG A 258 26.13 -2.16 -10.89
CA ARG A 258 27.30 -2.99 -10.54
C ARG A 258 27.24 -3.57 -9.14
N SER A 259 26.27 -3.20 -8.31
CA SER A 259 26.22 -3.63 -6.93
C SER A 259 25.20 -4.73 -6.68
N SER A 260 25.59 -5.71 -5.85
CA SER A 260 24.72 -6.73 -5.27
C SER A 260 24.65 -6.59 -3.74
N SER A 261 24.97 -5.41 -3.21
CA SER A 261 25.16 -5.18 -1.77
C SER A 261 23.92 -4.61 -1.06
N TYR A 262 22.81 -4.41 -1.78
CA TYR A 262 21.57 -3.83 -1.25
C TYR A 262 20.66 -4.86 -0.57
N TYR A 263 21.22 -5.65 0.36
CA TYR A 263 20.49 -6.62 1.17
C TYR A 263 20.63 -6.31 2.66
N ILE A 264 19.74 -6.85 3.49
CA ILE A 264 19.75 -6.65 4.94
C ILE A 264 20.99 -7.34 5.53
N LYS A 265 22.01 -6.53 5.87
CA LYS A 265 23.27 -6.96 6.45
C LYS A 265 23.22 -6.89 7.97
N GLN A 266 24.08 -7.66 8.65
CA GLN A 266 24.35 -7.43 10.05
C GLN A 266 25.33 -6.29 10.20
N VAL A 267 24.94 -5.27 10.95
CA VAL A 267 25.74 -4.07 11.29
C VAL A 267 25.71 -3.93 12.80
N ASP A 268 26.71 -3.30 13.40
CA ASP A 268 26.67 -3.05 14.83
C ASP A 268 25.52 -2.09 15.17
N ALA A 269 24.56 -2.58 15.97
CA ALA A 269 23.41 -1.79 16.38
C ALA A 269 23.80 -0.52 17.17
N ALA A 270 24.95 -0.54 17.83
CA ALA A 270 25.46 0.61 18.57
C ALA A 270 25.74 1.83 17.67
N GLU A 271 26.07 1.60 16.39
CA GLU A 271 26.32 2.68 15.43
C GLU A 271 25.05 3.49 15.06
N PHE A 272 23.86 2.91 15.31
CA PHE A 272 22.57 3.61 15.10
C PHE A 272 22.01 4.26 16.37
N THR A 273 22.66 4.08 17.52
CA THR A 273 22.20 4.64 18.79
C THR A 273 21.96 6.16 18.71
N PRO A 274 22.83 6.99 18.07
CA PRO A 274 22.58 8.42 17.97
C PRO A 274 21.29 8.78 17.22
N VAL A 275 20.91 7.94 16.25
CA VAL A 275 19.67 8.13 15.46
C VAL A 275 18.45 7.66 16.25
N LEU A 276 18.56 6.52 16.92
CA LEU A 276 17.43 5.85 17.57
C LEU A 276 17.05 6.46 18.92
N CYS A 277 17.99 7.11 19.63
CA CYS A 277 17.72 7.67 20.96
C CYS A 277 16.69 8.81 20.96
N ASP A 278 16.50 9.48 19.83
CA ASP A 278 15.55 10.58 19.66
C ASP A 278 14.21 10.13 19.07
N ILE A 279 14.06 8.87 18.74
CA ILE A 279 12.81 8.32 18.17
C ILE A 279 11.93 7.79 19.31
N GLU A 280 10.76 8.39 19.47
CA GLU A 280 9.75 7.96 20.42
C GLU A 280 8.96 6.79 19.85
N GLU A 281 8.52 5.88 20.71
CA GLU A 281 7.53 4.87 20.30
C GLU A 281 6.14 5.52 20.21
N PHE A 282 5.51 5.45 19.05
CA PHE A 282 4.17 5.96 18.83
C PHE A 282 3.30 4.98 18.03
N ASN A 283 1.99 5.10 18.18
CA ASN A 283 1.05 4.20 17.54
C ASN A 283 0.22 4.94 16.49
N ILE A 284 0.23 4.43 15.25
CA ILE A 284 -0.60 4.93 14.15
C ILE A 284 -1.89 4.13 13.97
N LEU A 285 -2.00 2.97 14.61
CA LEU A 285 -3.17 2.10 14.50
C LEU A 285 -4.31 2.64 15.36
N SER A 286 -5.53 2.56 14.86
CA SER A 286 -6.74 3.05 15.53
C SER A 286 -7.94 2.19 15.16
N ASN A 287 -8.88 2.03 16.09
CA ASN A 287 -10.17 1.43 15.78
C ASN A 287 -10.97 2.31 14.80
N PRO A 288 -11.87 1.73 13.99
CA PRO A 288 -12.70 2.46 13.04
C PRO A 288 -13.46 3.62 13.71
N LYS A 289 -13.34 4.81 13.11
CA LYS A 289 -14.03 6.03 13.54
C LYS A 289 -15.10 6.34 12.51
N LEU A 290 -16.34 6.03 12.86
CA LEU A 290 -17.48 6.28 12.00
C LEU A 290 -17.75 7.79 11.88
N PRO A 291 -18.05 8.28 10.65
CA PRO A 291 -18.53 9.64 10.48
C PRO A 291 -19.89 9.83 11.16
N ASN A 292 -20.15 11.03 11.68
CA ASN A 292 -21.43 11.34 12.29
C ASN A 292 -22.54 11.42 11.24
N PHE A 293 -23.64 10.74 11.48
CA PHE A 293 -24.85 10.90 10.68
C PHE A 293 -25.72 12.01 11.30
N THR A 294 -26.10 13.00 10.50
CA THR A 294 -26.99 14.06 10.96
C THR A 294 -28.43 13.56 10.90
N CYS A 295 -28.99 13.20 12.07
CA CYS A 295 -30.38 12.79 12.18
C CYS A 295 -31.35 13.96 12.06
N PRO A 296 -32.57 13.77 11.49
CA PRO A 296 -33.64 14.72 11.60
C PRO A 296 -33.92 15.06 13.07
N ASN A 297 -34.26 16.31 13.36
CA ASN A 297 -34.61 16.77 14.72
C ASN A 297 -33.51 16.61 15.79
N ASN A 298 -32.24 16.43 15.41
CA ASN A 298 -31.11 16.21 16.32
C ASN A 298 -31.31 15.05 17.35
N GLU A 299 -32.06 14.04 16.96
CA GLU A 299 -32.24 12.83 17.77
C GLU A 299 -31.00 11.93 17.71
N LYS A 300 -30.90 10.95 18.63
CA LYS A 300 -29.81 9.97 18.61
C LYS A 300 -29.92 9.04 17.41
N GLU A 301 -28.79 8.66 16.83
CA GLU A 301 -28.73 7.77 15.66
C GLU A 301 -29.50 6.46 15.88
N ILE A 302 -29.40 5.85 17.06
CA ILE A 302 -30.15 4.62 17.37
C ILE A 302 -31.66 4.83 17.41
N ASP A 303 -32.13 5.98 17.91
CA ASP A 303 -33.57 6.25 17.99
C ASP A 303 -34.15 6.48 16.60
N TYR A 304 -33.41 7.17 15.73
CA TYR A 304 -33.78 7.33 14.34
C TYR A 304 -33.75 5.98 13.58
N LEU A 305 -32.75 5.14 13.82
CA LEU A 305 -32.70 3.79 13.22
C LEU A 305 -33.90 2.93 13.66
N ARG A 306 -34.29 3.02 14.94
CA ARG A 306 -35.51 2.36 15.46
C ARG A 306 -36.78 2.87 14.78
N GLU A 307 -36.85 4.18 14.50
CA GLU A 307 -38.01 4.75 13.80
C GLU A 307 -38.09 4.25 12.36
N LEU A 308 -36.97 4.20 11.63
CA LEU A 308 -36.90 3.63 10.29
C LEU A 308 -37.32 2.15 10.30
N CYS A 309 -36.88 1.37 11.27
CA CYS A 309 -37.35 -0.02 11.44
C CYS A 309 -38.86 -0.11 11.68
N ARG A 310 -39.45 0.79 12.51
CA ARG A 310 -40.91 0.83 12.70
C ARG A 310 -41.66 1.17 11.42
N HIS A 311 -41.09 2.07 10.60
CA HIS A 311 -41.66 2.39 9.31
C HIS A 311 -41.65 1.17 8.38
N GLY A 312 -40.48 0.50 8.27
CA GLY A 312 -40.35 -0.74 7.50
C GLY A 312 -41.27 -1.87 8.01
N TRP A 313 -41.45 -1.98 9.32
CA TRP A 313 -42.36 -2.94 9.93
C TRP A 313 -43.79 -2.76 9.42
N ARG A 314 -44.30 -1.51 9.43
CA ARG A 314 -45.65 -1.20 8.92
C ARG A 314 -45.80 -1.56 7.44
N LYS A 315 -44.76 -1.32 6.64
CA LYS A 315 -44.78 -1.53 5.19
C LYS A 315 -44.59 -2.99 4.79
N LEU A 316 -43.75 -3.75 5.48
CA LEU A 316 -43.31 -5.08 5.09
C LEU A 316 -43.93 -6.16 5.97
N ILE A 317 -43.79 -6.09 7.29
CA ILE A 317 -44.22 -7.16 8.20
C ILE A 317 -45.73 -7.19 8.31
N ASN A 318 -46.38 -6.05 8.56
CA ASN A 318 -47.84 -6.02 8.70
C ASN A 318 -48.59 -6.41 7.42
N THR A 319 -47.96 -6.29 6.24
CA THR A 319 -48.59 -6.56 4.94
C THR A 319 -48.26 -7.92 4.37
N LYS A 320 -47.04 -8.43 4.61
CA LYS A 320 -46.54 -9.64 3.95
C LYS A 320 -46.38 -10.84 4.88
N VAL A 321 -46.32 -10.63 6.21
CA VAL A 321 -46.03 -11.71 7.17
C VAL A 321 -47.29 -12.08 7.96
N PRO A 322 -47.63 -13.37 8.11
CA PRO A 322 -48.73 -13.80 8.96
C PRO A 322 -48.55 -13.38 10.42
N LYS A 323 -49.67 -13.01 11.07
CA LYS A 323 -49.66 -12.47 12.46
C LYS A 323 -48.99 -13.41 13.47
N GLU A 324 -49.12 -14.70 13.25
CA GLU A 324 -48.55 -15.76 14.11
C GLU A 324 -47.01 -15.69 14.18
N LYS A 325 -46.36 -15.15 13.14
CA LYS A 325 -44.92 -15.01 13.07
C LYS A 325 -44.44 -13.67 13.59
N HIS A 326 -45.30 -12.67 13.84
CA HIS A 326 -44.90 -11.32 14.22
C HIS A 326 -44.01 -11.28 15.48
N GLU A 327 -44.26 -12.15 16.46
CA GLU A 327 -43.47 -12.20 17.70
C GLU A 327 -42.01 -12.67 17.41
N LEU A 328 -41.82 -13.59 16.47
CA LEU A 328 -40.49 -14.02 16.02
C LEU A 328 -39.71 -12.85 15.41
N TYR A 329 -40.33 -12.10 14.51
CA TYR A 329 -39.72 -10.92 13.87
C TYR A 329 -39.42 -9.82 14.89
N LYS A 330 -40.32 -9.58 15.85
CA LYS A 330 -40.14 -8.59 16.91
C LYS A 330 -38.93 -8.93 17.78
N ASN A 331 -38.81 -10.16 18.24
CA ASN A 331 -37.68 -10.60 19.05
C ASN A 331 -36.36 -10.46 18.28
N ARG A 332 -36.37 -10.81 16.98
CA ARG A 332 -35.19 -10.68 16.12
C ARG A 332 -34.77 -9.21 15.92
N VAL A 333 -35.66 -8.29 15.59
CA VAL A 333 -35.30 -6.89 15.38
C VAL A 333 -34.83 -6.21 16.67
N LEU A 334 -35.46 -6.52 17.83
CA LEU A 334 -35.04 -5.99 19.12
C LEU A 334 -33.63 -6.48 19.48
N TYR A 335 -33.33 -7.75 19.23
CA TYR A 335 -32.02 -8.33 19.42
C TYR A 335 -30.98 -7.64 18.52
N GLU A 336 -31.21 -7.55 17.22
CA GLU A 336 -30.28 -6.91 16.28
C GLU A 336 -30.03 -5.44 16.65
N LEU A 337 -31.07 -4.66 16.97
CA LEU A 337 -30.94 -3.26 17.39
C LEU A 337 -30.12 -3.12 18.68
N SER A 338 -30.27 -4.04 19.65
CA SER A 338 -29.45 -4.01 20.88
C SER A 338 -27.98 -4.27 20.58
N VAL A 339 -27.67 -5.20 19.65
CA VAL A 339 -26.31 -5.51 19.23
C VAL A 339 -25.68 -4.34 18.48
N ILE A 340 -26.42 -3.70 17.58
CA ILE A 340 -25.98 -2.53 16.80
C ILE A 340 -25.69 -1.34 17.73
N GLU A 341 -26.56 -1.10 18.73
CA GLU A 341 -26.40 -0.03 19.73
C GLU A 341 -25.15 -0.26 20.59
N GLU A 342 -24.98 -1.45 21.16
CA GLU A 342 -23.82 -1.80 21.96
C GLU A 342 -22.49 -1.68 21.20
N ALA A 343 -22.51 -1.98 19.90
CA ALA A 343 -21.35 -1.87 19.01
C ALA A 343 -21.12 -0.44 18.48
N ASN A 344 -22.02 0.52 18.79
CA ASN A 344 -21.99 1.89 18.27
C ASN A 344 -22.00 1.96 16.73
N LEU A 345 -22.74 1.07 16.07
CA LEU A 345 -22.81 0.95 14.61
C LEU A 345 -24.00 1.67 13.97
N SER A 346 -24.87 2.33 14.77
CA SER A 346 -26.10 2.96 14.26
C SER A 346 -25.84 3.93 13.10
N GLY A 347 -24.81 4.78 13.23
CA GLY A 347 -24.40 5.71 12.17
C GLY A 347 -24.00 5.02 10.88
N TYR A 348 -23.29 3.88 10.97
CA TYR A 348 -22.92 3.09 9.80
C TYR A 348 -24.14 2.61 9.01
N PHE A 349 -25.15 2.03 9.69
CA PHE A 349 -26.41 1.62 9.06
C PHE A 349 -27.17 2.79 8.46
N LEU A 350 -27.20 3.93 9.14
CA LEU A 350 -27.89 5.13 8.65
C LEU A 350 -27.24 5.72 7.41
N ILE A 351 -25.89 5.72 7.34
CA ILE A 351 -25.15 6.16 6.16
C ILE A 351 -25.51 5.27 4.96
N VAL A 352 -25.47 3.95 5.14
CA VAL A 352 -25.78 2.99 4.07
C VAL A 352 -27.25 3.11 3.66
N GLN A 353 -28.17 3.16 4.61
CA GLN A 353 -29.60 3.33 4.37
C GLN A 353 -29.89 4.60 3.56
N ASP A 354 -29.19 5.67 3.86
CA ASP A 354 -29.41 6.97 3.25
C ASP A 354 -29.08 6.94 1.74
N TYR A 355 -27.86 6.58 1.34
CA TYR A 355 -27.52 6.57 -0.08
C TYR A 355 -28.26 5.48 -0.85
N VAL A 356 -28.50 4.31 -0.29
CA VAL A 356 -29.26 3.24 -0.94
C VAL A 356 -30.69 3.70 -1.25
N ASN A 357 -31.39 4.26 -0.25
CA ASN A 357 -32.77 4.71 -0.46
C ASN A 357 -32.84 6.01 -1.27
N HIS A 358 -31.80 6.83 -1.26
CA HIS A 358 -31.72 8.00 -2.17
C HIS A 358 -31.79 7.55 -3.63
N PHE A 359 -30.94 6.61 -4.05
CA PHE A 359 -30.90 6.14 -5.43
C PHE A 359 -32.11 5.27 -5.80
N LYS A 360 -32.68 4.50 -4.88
CA LYS A 360 -33.98 3.80 -5.09
C LYS A 360 -35.12 4.79 -5.39
N ARG A 361 -35.19 5.93 -4.68
CA ARG A 361 -36.20 6.98 -4.92
C ARG A 361 -36.04 7.70 -6.26
N LEU A 362 -34.84 7.70 -6.81
CA LEU A 362 -34.56 8.21 -8.16
C LEU A 362 -34.93 7.22 -9.28
N GLY A 363 -35.51 6.06 -8.94
CA GLY A 363 -35.94 5.04 -9.90
C GLY A 363 -34.85 4.04 -10.30
N ASN A 364 -33.70 4.04 -9.63
CA ASN A 364 -32.62 3.12 -9.96
C ASN A 364 -32.89 1.74 -9.38
N LEU A 365 -32.65 0.70 -10.18
CA LEU A 365 -32.69 -0.70 -9.75
C LEU A 365 -31.39 -1.05 -9.02
N LEU A 366 -31.48 -1.33 -7.73
CA LEU A 366 -30.35 -1.78 -6.93
C LEU A 366 -30.44 -3.28 -6.63
N GLY A 367 -29.31 -3.90 -6.35
CA GLY A 367 -29.27 -5.31 -5.95
C GLY A 367 -30.12 -5.59 -4.72
N PRO A 368 -30.72 -6.79 -4.61
CA PRO A 368 -31.62 -7.14 -3.50
C PRO A 368 -30.88 -7.33 -2.16
N GLY A 369 -29.56 -7.35 -2.18
CA GLY A 369 -28.67 -7.68 -1.10
C GLY A 369 -27.82 -8.89 -1.43
N ARG A 370 -26.57 -8.87 -0.97
CA ARG A 370 -25.60 -9.96 -1.16
C ARG A 370 -24.80 -10.19 0.11
N GLY A 371 -24.03 -11.29 0.13
CA GLY A 371 -23.15 -11.59 1.24
C GLY A 371 -23.92 -11.77 2.56
N SER A 372 -23.26 -11.39 3.65
CA SER A 372 -23.78 -11.56 5.00
C SER A 372 -24.84 -10.54 5.38
N ALA A 373 -24.90 -9.36 4.74
CA ALA A 373 -25.85 -8.30 5.03
C ALA A 373 -27.32 -8.72 4.83
N ALA A 374 -27.58 -9.67 3.92
CA ALA A 374 -28.90 -10.28 3.74
C ALA A 374 -29.40 -11.01 5.00
N GLY A 375 -28.54 -11.35 5.95
CA GLY A 375 -28.88 -11.96 7.24
C GLY A 375 -29.43 -10.99 8.30
N SER A 376 -29.44 -9.67 8.04
CA SER A 376 -29.91 -8.66 8.97
C SER A 376 -31.36 -8.23 8.69
N LEU A 377 -32.22 -8.40 9.68
CA LEU A 377 -33.60 -7.90 9.65
C LEU A 377 -33.65 -6.36 9.68
N VAL A 378 -32.71 -5.72 10.36
CA VAL A 378 -32.57 -4.25 10.35
C VAL A 378 -32.27 -3.74 8.94
N CYS A 379 -31.37 -4.40 8.17
CA CYS A 379 -31.11 -4.06 6.77
C CYS A 379 -32.35 -4.21 5.89
N TYR A 380 -33.14 -5.28 6.09
CA TYR A 380 -34.40 -5.50 5.38
C TYR A 380 -35.45 -4.43 5.72
N LEU A 381 -35.70 -4.16 7.00
CA LEU A 381 -36.70 -3.17 7.44
C LEU A 381 -36.34 -1.73 7.03
N THR A 382 -35.08 -1.39 6.99
CA THR A 382 -34.61 -0.05 6.58
C THR A 382 -34.47 0.10 5.05
N GLY A 383 -34.72 -0.96 4.30
CA GLY A 383 -34.67 -0.96 2.82
C GLY A 383 -33.26 -0.99 2.26
N ILE A 384 -32.24 -1.31 3.06
CA ILE A 384 -30.87 -1.58 2.58
C ILE A 384 -30.90 -2.83 1.71
N THR A 385 -31.47 -3.95 2.21
CA THR A 385 -31.68 -5.18 1.46
C THR A 385 -33.16 -5.39 1.15
N SER A 386 -33.46 -6.30 0.20
CA SER A 386 -34.82 -6.70 -0.17
C SER A 386 -35.13 -8.15 0.17
N VAL A 387 -34.20 -8.84 0.84
CA VAL A 387 -34.30 -10.26 1.26
C VAL A 387 -34.77 -10.32 2.70
N ASP A 388 -35.84 -11.10 2.97
CA ASP A 388 -36.32 -11.36 4.32
C ASP A 388 -35.47 -12.45 4.99
N PRO A 389 -34.62 -12.12 5.98
CA PRO A 389 -33.71 -13.09 6.58
C PRO A 389 -34.40 -14.20 7.36
N ILE A 390 -35.60 -13.97 7.85
CA ILE A 390 -36.34 -14.96 8.63
C ILE A 390 -37.03 -15.96 7.70
N GLU A 391 -37.58 -15.51 6.58
CA GLU A 391 -38.19 -16.36 5.58
C GLU A 391 -37.16 -17.37 5.01
N TYR A 392 -35.94 -16.92 4.75
CA TYR A 392 -34.86 -17.75 4.22
C TYR A 392 -33.96 -18.40 5.30
N GLY A 393 -34.30 -18.28 6.58
CA GLY A 393 -33.53 -18.89 7.68
C GLY A 393 -32.11 -18.38 7.85
N LEU A 394 -31.85 -17.12 7.48
CA LEU A 394 -30.53 -16.51 7.54
C LEU A 394 -30.17 -16.06 8.97
N ILE A 395 -28.91 -16.21 9.35
CA ILE A 395 -28.40 -16.00 10.70
C ILE A 395 -27.70 -14.64 10.78
N PHE A 396 -28.09 -13.81 11.75
CA PHE A 396 -27.51 -12.48 11.99
C PHE A 396 -26.03 -12.54 12.38
N GLU A 397 -25.65 -13.55 13.14
CA GLU A 397 -24.27 -13.72 13.63
C GLU A 397 -23.25 -14.02 12.51
N ARG A 398 -23.69 -14.39 11.32
CA ARG A 398 -22.85 -14.45 10.11
C ARG A 398 -22.54 -13.06 9.57
N PHE A 399 -23.44 -12.10 9.78
CA PHE A 399 -23.27 -10.72 9.38
C PHE A 399 -22.45 -9.97 10.43
N TYR A 400 -22.82 -10.05 11.70
CA TYR A 400 -22.08 -9.43 12.78
C TYR A 400 -22.04 -10.30 14.03
N ASN A 401 -20.83 -10.56 14.54
CA ASN A 401 -20.60 -11.37 15.71
C ASN A 401 -19.72 -10.60 16.72
N LYS A 402 -20.28 -10.29 17.89
CA LYS A 402 -19.56 -9.62 19.00
C LYS A 402 -18.28 -10.35 19.41
N GLY A 403 -18.24 -11.67 19.30
CA GLY A 403 -17.08 -12.50 19.68
C GLY A 403 -15.83 -12.31 18.80
N ARG A 404 -15.97 -11.66 17.63
CA ARG A 404 -14.83 -11.28 16.78
C ARG A 404 -14.19 -9.96 17.18
N ASN A 405 -14.82 -9.17 18.02
CA ASN A 405 -14.32 -7.89 18.45
C ASN A 405 -13.57 -8.01 19.79
N THR A 406 -12.39 -7.41 19.82
CA THR A 406 -11.60 -7.22 21.04
C THR A 406 -11.52 -5.73 21.38
N LYS A 407 -10.96 -5.38 22.56
CA LYS A 407 -10.73 -3.98 22.92
C LYS A 407 -9.80 -3.26 21.93
N ASP A 408 -8.90 -4.01 21.33
CA ASP A 408 -7.86 -3.50 20.43
C ASP A 408 -8.21 -3.63 18.95
N HIS A 409 -9.29 -4.38 18.63
CA HIS A 409 -9.70 -4.60 17.24
C HIS A 409 -11.22 -4.70 17.13
N VAL A 410 -11.82 -3.70 16.48
CA VAL A 410 -13.26 -3.66 16.15
C VAL A 410 -13.40 -3.87 14.65
N SER A 411 -14.02 -4.98 14.26
CA SER A 411 -14.36 -5.26 12.86
C SER A 411 -15.74 -4.69 12.55
N LEU A 412 -15.84 -3.92 11.48
CA LEU A 412 -17.13 -3.46 10.96
C LEU A 412 -17.81 -4.58 10.15
N PRO A 413 -19.15 -4.65 10.17
CA PRO A 413 -19.86 -5.55 9.26
C PRO A 413 -19.78 -5.04 7.83
N ASP A 414 -19.63 -5.96 6.86
CA ASP A 414 -19.65 -5.62 5.43
C ASP A 414 -21.09 -5.52 4.92
N ILE A 415 -21.48 -4.34 4.45
CA ILE A 415 -22.75 -4.12 3.74
C ILE A 415 -22.43 -3.81 2.28
N ASP A 416 -22.43 -4.87 1.48
CA ASP A 416 -22.19 -4.81 0.04
C ASP A 416 -23.48 -4.46 -0.71
N ILE A 417 -23.47 -3.40 -1.50
CA ILE A 417 -24.60 -3.00 -2.33
C ILE A 417 -24.21 -2.96 -3.80
N ASP A 418 -25.01 -3.63 -4.59
CA ASP A 418 -24.86 -3.66 -6.04
C ASP A 418 -25.65 -2.52 -6.70
N PHE A 419 -24.96 -1.77 -7.54
CA PHE A 419 -25.49 -0.66 -8.33
C PHE A 419 -25.31 -0.92 -9.83
N PRO A 420 -26.14 -0.34 -10.71
CA PRO A 420 -25.79 -0.20 -12.12
C PRO A 420 -24.45 0.53 -12.26
N PRO A 421 -23.51 0.06 -13.09
CA PRO A 421 -22.21 0.73 -13.26
C PRO A 421 -22.31 2.20 -13.68
N SER A 422 -23.33 2.56 -14.44
CA SER A 422 -23.58 3.93 -14.93
C SER A 422 -23.77 4.97 -13.83
N ILE A 423 -24.36 4.59 -12.68
CA ILE A 423 -24.66 5.53 -11.58
C ILE A 423 -23.63 5.50 -10.45
N ARG A 424 -22.60 4.63 -10.53
CA ARG A 424 -21.63 4.46 -9.46
C ARG A 424 -20.89 5.76 -9.10
N GLU A 425 -20.49 6.53 -10.09
CA GLU A 425 -19.82 7.83 -9.87
C GLU A 425 -20.79 8.85 -9.25
N ASP A 426 -22.08 8.80 -9.58
CA ASP A 426 -23.11 9.66 -8.98
C ASP A 426 -23.30 9.35 -7.49
N VAL A 427 -23.20 8.05 -7.09
CA VAL A 427 -23.21 7.66 -5.69
C VAL A 427 -22.02 8.25 -4.94
N VAL A 428 -20.83 8.18 -5.50
CA VAL A 428 -19.61 8.75 -4.90
C VAL A 428 -19.74 10.27 -4.78
N GLU A 429 -20.25 10.93 -5.81
CA GLU A 429 -20.44 12.40 -5.79
C GLU A 429 -21.52 12.82 -4.78
N TYR A 430 -22.61 12.04 -4.65
CA TYR A 430 -23.61 12.23 -3.60
C TYR A 430 -22.98 12.19 -2.20
N LEU A 431 -22.13 11.18 -1.94
CA LEU A 431 -21.43 11.04 -0.67
C LEU A 431 -20.45 12.19 -0.42
N LYS A 432 -19.69 12.62 -1.44
CA LYS A 432 -18.79 13.79 -1.36
C LYS A 432 -19.56 15.08 -1.01
N ASN A 433 -20.73 15.27 -1.61
CA ASN A 433 -21.56 16.45 -1.35
C ASN A 433 -22.18 16.41 0.05
N LYS A 434 -22.52 15.23 0.56
CA LYS A 434 -23.16 15.07 1.87
C LYS A 434 -22.16 15.09 3.03
N TYR A 435 -21.05 14.37 2.92
CA TYR A 435 -20.07 14.21 4.00
C TYR A 435 -18.83 15.10 3.86
N GLY A 436 -18.66 15.75 2.73
CA GLY A 436 -17.56 16.67 2.42
C GLY A 436 -16.50 16.04 1.50
N LYS A 437 -16.06 16.81 0.51
CA LYS A 437 -15.07 16.37 -0.50
C LYS A 437 -13.71 15.96 0.11
N SER A 438 -13.34 16.55 1.26
CA SER A 438 -12.11 16.20 1.97
C SER A 438 -12.20 14.90 2.79
N ARG A 439 -13.39 14.32 2.93
CA ARG A 439 -13.68 13.16 3.79
C ARG A 439 -14.10 11.92 3.02
N VAL A 440 -14.36 12.05 1.72
CA VAL A 440 -14.84 10.94 0.87
C VAL A 440 -13.93 10.78 -0.32
N CYS A 441 -13.38 9.59 -0.50
CA CYS A 441 -12.64 9.24 -1.71
C CYS A 441 -12.67 7.73 -1.98
N GLN A 442 -12.18 7.34 -3.14
CA GLN A 442 -11.98 5.94 -3.52
C GLN A 442 -10.67 5.42 -2.95
N ILE A 443 -10.54 4.09 -2.84
CA ILE A 443 -9.42 3.39 -2.24
C ILE A 443 -8.41 2.99 -3.31
N MET A 444 -7.13 2.95 -2.96
CA MET A 444 -6.07 2.37 -3.76
C MET A 444 -6.09 0.84 -3.70
N THR A 445 -5.61 0.20 -4.76
CA THR A 445 -5.28 -1.23 -4.79
C THR A 445 -3.95 -1.44 -5.50
N PHE A 446 -3.27 -2.54 -5.18
CA PHE A 446 -2.03 -2.94 -5.83
C PHE A 446 -2.22 -4.14 -6.74
N GLY A 447 -1.76 -4.00 -7.99
CA GLY A 447 -1.61 -5.15 -8.90
C GLY A 447 -0.36 -5.95 -8.53
N ARG A 448 -0.52 -7.25 -8.36
CA ARG A 448 0.54 -8.17 -7.93
C ARG A 448 1.10 -8.96 -9.12
N LEU A 449 2.37 -9.30 -9.05
CA LEU A 449 2.99 -10.30 -9.91
C LEU A 449 2.65 -11.69 -9.35
N GLN A 450 1.77 -12.44 -10.01
CA GLN A 450 1.27 -13.74 -9.52
C GLN A 450 1.13 -14.74 -10.66
N GLY A 451 1.29 -16.04 -10.37
CA GLY A 451 1.03 -17.14 -11.27
C GLY A 451 1.58 -16.94 -12.68
N LYS A 452 0.70 -16.95 -13.68
CA LYS A 452 1.06 -16.72 -15.08
C LYS A 452 1.87 -15.45 -15.31
N SER A 453 1.55 -14.36 -14.61
CA SER A 453 2.12 -13.04 -14.88
C SER A 453 3.58 -12.97 -14.46
N ILE A 454 3.95 -13.51 -13.30
CA ILE A 454 5.33 -13.52 -12.84
C ILE A 454 6.18 -14.52 -13.62
N LEU A 455 5.66 -15.72 -13.90
CA LEU A 455 6.40 -16.71 -14.67
C LEU A 455 6.71 -16.22 -16.09
N LYS A 456 5.72 -15.59 -16.76
CA LYS A 456 5.95 -14.96 -18.07
C LYS A 456 7.02 -13.87 -17.99
N GLU A 457 7.00 -13.07 -16.93
CA GLU A 457 7.97 -12.00 -16.76
C GLU A 457 9.39 -12.55 -16.55
N VAL A 458 9.55 -13.57 -15.71
CA VAL A 458 10.84 -14.24 -15.48
C VAL A 458 11.37 -14.87 -16.76
N LEU A 459 10.54 -15.63 -17.50
CA LEU A 459 10.92 -16.24 -18.78
C LEU A 459 11.35 -15.19 -19.82
N ARG A 460 10.61 -14.08 -19.93
CA ARG A 460 10.91 -12.97 -20.83
C ARG A 460 12.23 -12.27 -20.50
N VAL A 461 12.40 -11.93 -19.22
CA VAL A 461 13.55 -11.16 -18.72
C VAL A 461 14.85 -11.96 -18.86
N ASN A 462 14.80 -13.27 -18.57
CA ASN A 462 15.95 -14.19 -18.73
C ASN A 462 16.17 -14.63 -20.18
N GLU A 463 15.29 -14.26 -21.12
CA GLU A 463 15.35 -14.71 -22.53
C GLU A 463 15.36 -16.24 -22.64
N SER A 464 14.68 -16.96 -21.71
CA SER A 464 14.76 -18.43 -21.57
C SER A 464 14.04 -19.18 -22.68
N CYS A 465 13.04 -18.59 -23.33
CA CYS A 465 12.25 -19.24 -24.37
C CYS A 465 11.59 -18.24 -25.33
N SER A 466 11.05 -18.75 -26.44
CA SER A 466 10.27 -17.95 -27.37
C SER A 466 8.90 -17.54 -26.79
N PHE A 467 8.28 -16.52 -27.36
CA PHE A 467 6.94 -16.05 -26.93
C PHE A 467 5.87 -17.17 -27.03
N ASP A 468 5.91 -17.98 -28.08
CA ASP A 468 4.97 -19.10 -28.26
C ASP A 468 5.18 -20.20 -27.23
N GLN A 469 6.45 -20.51 -26.91
CA GLN A 469 6.79 -21.48 -25.87
C GLN A 469 6.38 -20.97 -24.48
N MET A 470 6.61 -19.70 -24.17
CA MET A 470 6.17 -19.06 -22.93
C MET A 470 4.66 -19.16 -22.75
N ASN A 471 3.86 -18.92 -23.81
CA ASN A 471 2.42 -19.07 -23.77
C ASN A 471 1.96 -20.53 -23.54
N LYS A 472 2.68 -21.51 -24.13
CA LYS A 472 2.41 -22.93 -23.88
C LYS A 472 2.69 -23.33 -22.44
N ILE A 473 3.86 -22.94 -21.89
CA ILE A 473 4.25 -23.21 -20.50
C ILE A 473 3.20 -22.68 -19.51
N THR A 474 2.65 -21.50 -19.77
CA THR A 474 1.77 -20.81 -18.81
C THR A 474 0.27 -21.03 -19.06
N LYS A 475 -0.11 -21.79 -20.09
CA LYS A 475 -1.50 -21.92 -20.56
C LYS A 475 -2.44 -22.41 -19.47
N ASP A 476 -2.07 -23.49 -18.81
CA ASP A 476 -2.94 -24.23 -17.88
C ASP A 476 -2.83 -23.76 -16.42
N ILE A 477 -1.89 -22.85 -16.10
CA ILE A 477 -1.78 -22.26 -14.77
C ILE A 477 -3.04 -21.41 -14.49
N PRO A 478 -3.76 -21.60 -13.36
CA PRO A 478 -4.98 -20.87 -13.06
C PRO A 478 -4.71 -19.39 -12.73
N ASN A 479 -5.78 -18.59 -12.69
CA ASN A 479 -5.74 -17.25 -12.10
C ASN A 479 -6.07 -17.36 -10.60
N ASP A 480 -5.71 -16.34 -9.84
CA ASP A 480 -5.92 -16.22 -8.39
C ASP A 480 -7.39 -16.50 -8.01
N ALA A 481 -8.35 -15.84 -8.69
CA ALA A 481 -9.77 -15.99 -8.42
C ALA A 481 -10.33 -17.41 -8.65
N GLU A 482 -9.64 -18.25 -9.45
CA GLU A 482 -10.08 -19.62 -9.74
C GLU A 482 -9.74 -20.59 -8.60
N ILE A 483 -8.73 -20.27 -7.79
CA ILE A 483 -8.19 -21.12 -6.72
C ILE A 483 -8.05 -20.39 -5.38
N SER A 484 -8.78 -19.30 -5.17
CA SER A 484 -8.67 -18.47 -3.95
C SER A 484 -8.87 -19.27 -2.67
N ASP A 485 -9.92 -20.12 -2.61
CA ASP A 485 -10.22 -20.95 -1.44
C ASP A 485 -9.11 -21.97 -1.12
N GLN A 486 -8.41 -22.45 -2.15
CA GLN A 486 -7.28 -23.35 -2.00
C GLN A 486 -6.04 -22.62 -1.50
N LEU A 487 -5.79 -21.41 -2.01
CA LEU A 487 -4.68 -20.58 -1.58
C LEU A 487 -4.80 -20.13 -0.12
N GLU A 488 -6.02 -19.81 0.35
CA GLU A 488 -6.27 -19.46 1.74
C GLU A 488 -5.90 -20.58 2.74
N ASN A 489 -5.93 -21.85 2.30
CA ASN A 489 -5.58 -23.00 3.12
C ASN A 489 -4.09 -23.37 3.04
N MET A 490 -3.28 -22.67 2.25
CA MET A 490 -1.84 -22.90 2.15
C MET A 490 -1.09 -22.08 3.19
N GLU A 491 -0.09 -22.68 3.86
CA GLU A 491 0.79 -21.97 4.79
C GLU A 491 1.57 -20.84 4.08
N ASN A 492 2.03 -21.10 2.85
CA ASN A 492 2.69 -20.13 1.98
C ASN A 492 1.94 -20.08 0.64
N PRO A 493 0.95 -19.19 0.48
CA PRO A 493 0.12 -19.13 -0.72
C PRO A 493 0.95 -18.84 -1.98
N SER A 494 0.92 -19.77 -2.95
CA SER A 494 1.59 -19.64 -4.24
C SER A 494 0.78 -20.36 -5.31
N ILE A 495 0.37 -19.64 -6.35
CA ILE A 495 -0.34 -20.20 -7.51
C ILE A 495 0.56 -21.17 -8.26
N LEU A 496 1.86 -20.85 -8.36
CA LEU A 496 2.81 -21.68 -9.08
C LEU A 496 3.09 -23.00 -8.33
N MET A 497 3.27 -22.97 -7.00
CA MET A 497 3.41 -24.19 -6.22
C MET A 497 2.15 -25.04 -6.27
N TRP A 498 0.99 -24.43 -6.08
CA TRP A 498 -0.29 -25.11 -6.23
C TRP A 498 -0.41 -25.80 -7.61
N SER A 499 0.00 -25.11 -8.68
CA SER A 499 -0.05 -25.66 -10.05
C SER A 499 0.87 -26.86 -10.23
N LEU A 500 2.09 -26.80 -9.68
CA LEU A 500 3.05 -27.92 -9.72
C LEU A 500 2.53 -29.16 -8.99
N GLU A 501 1.76 -28.98 -7.94
CA GLU A 501 1.16 -30.06 -7.17
C GLU A 501 -0.14 -30.62 -7.80
N ASN A 502 -1.00 -29.74 -8.32
CA ASN A 502 -2.37 -30.13 -8.72
C ASN A 502 -2.55 -30.32 -10.22
N ILE A 503 -1.75 -29.66 -11.07
CA ILE A 503 -1.74 -29.82 -12.54
C ILE A 503 -0.37 -30.31 -13.05
N SER A 504 0.31 -31.13 -12.27
CA SER A 504 1.66 -31.63 -12.57
C SER A 504 1.82 -32.29 -13.94
N ARG A 505 0.77 -32.98 -14.43
CA ARG A 505 0.81 -33.63 -15.76
C ARG A 505 0.93 -32.64 -16.92
N GLN A 506 0.27 -31.49 -16.82
CA GLN A 506 0.31 -30.42 -17.81
C GLN A 506 1.65 -29.68 -17.83
N LEU A 507 2.34 -29.65 -16.69
CA LEU A 507 3.63 -28.98 -16.51
C LEU A 507 4.84 -29.92 -16.64
N ALA A 508 4.62 -31.26 -16.75
CA ALA A 508 5.67 -32.28 -16.70
C ALA A 508 6.76 -32.12 -17.78
N ASP A 509 6.43 -31.54 -18.95
CA ASP A 509 7.41 -31.28 -20.00
C ASP A 509 8.32 -30.08 -19.70
N TYR A 510 7.99 -29.26 -18.68
CA TYR A 510 8.67 -28.00 -18.40
C TYR A 510 9.29 -27.96 -16.99
N CYS A 511 8.50 -28.27 -15.97
CA CYS A 511 8.90 -28.26 -14.57
C CYS A 511 8.02 -29.22 -13.74
N TRP A 512 8.64 -29.96 -12.81
CA TRP A 512 7.95 -30.83 -11.85
C TRP A 512 8.63 -30.81 -10.50
N LEU A 513 7.92 -31.25 -9.47
CA LEU A 513 8.42 -31.40 -8.10
C LEU A 513 8.82 -32.86 -7.87
N GLU A 514 10.07 -33.09 -7.44
CA GLU A 514 10.61 -34.39 -7.09
C GLU A 514 11.36 -34.27 -5.75
N ASP A 515 10.91 -35.00 -4.74
CA ASP A 515 11.46 -34.94 -3.36
C ASP A 515 11.61 -33.50 -2.82
N GLY A 516 10.63 -32.65 -3.08
CA GLY A 516 10.63 -31.25 -2.64
C GLY A 516 11.56 -30.32 -3.42
N VAL A 517 12.18 -30.80 -4.50
CA VAL A 517 13.10 -30.04 -5.38
C VAL A 517 12.47 -29.87 -6.77
N LEU A 518 12.53 -28.67 -7.31
CA LEU A 518 12.09 -28.40 -8.68
C LEU A 518 13.07 -28.98 -9.70
N LYS A 519 12.56 -29.74 -10.66
CA LYS A 519 13.29 -30.36 -11.78
C LYS A 519 12.67 -29.92 -13.10
N GLY A 520 13.42 -30.13 -14.19
CA GLY A 520 12.97 -29.81 -15.55
C GLY A 520 13.74 -28.67 -16.19
N GLU A 521 13.47 -28.42 -17.47
CA GLU A 521 14.16 -27.44 -18.29
C GLU A 521 14.05 -26.02 -17.71
N PHE A 522 12.87 -25.66 -17.17
CA PHE A 522 12.57 -24.33 -16.65
C PHE A 522 12.50 -24.29 -15.11
N SER A 523 13.10 -25.24 -14.42
CA SER A 523 13.06 -25.34 -12.95
C SER A 523 13.59 -24.08 -12.25
N LYS A 524 14.64 -23.45 -12.79
CA LYS A 524 15.23 -22.22 -12.24
C LYS A 524 14.28 -21.02 -12.39
N GLU A 525 13.61 -20.92 -13.53
CA GLU A 525 12.64 -19.86 -13.80
C GLU A 525 11.39 -20.01 -12.93
N PHE A 526 10.90 -21.23 -12.73
CA PHE A 526 9.81 -21.49 -11.80
C PHE A 526 10.21 -21.14 -10.36
N GLU A 527 11.38 -21.57 -9.92
CA GLU A 527 11.90 -21.25 -8.58
C GLU A 527 12.03 -19.74 -8.36
N GLN A 528 12.58 -19.02 -9.35
CA GLN A 528 12.69 -17.56 -9.31
C GLN A 528 11.31 -16.88 -9.30
N ALA A 529 10.37 -17.36 -10.11
CA ALA A 529 9.01 -16.84 -10.17
C ALA A 529 8.26 -17.06 -8.85
N ILE A 530 8.39 -18.23 -8.22
CA ILE A 530 7.78 -18.53 -6.90
C ILE A 530 8.30 -17.56 -5.83
N ARG A 531 9.60 -17.28 -5.78
CA ARG A 531 10.18 -16.32 -4.83
C ARG A 531 9.68 -14.89 -5.02
N LEU A 532 9.33 -14.51 -6.25
CA LEU A 532 8.83 -13.17 -6.60
C LEU A 532 7.29 -13.07 -6.58
N GLU A 533 6.60 -14.20 -6.36
CA GLU A 533 5.14 -14.21 -6.38
C GLU A 533 4.56 -13.35 -5.24
N GLY A 534 3.57 -12.51 -5.58
CA GLY A 534 2.94 -11.58 -4.65
C GLY A 534 3.59 -10.19 -4.56
N VAL A 535 4.76 -9.96 -5.20
CA VAL A 535 5.40 -8.63 -5.26
C VAL A 535 4.53 -7.65 -6.06
N PHE A 536 4.46 -6.41 -5.61
CA PHE A 536 3.66 -5.38 -6.27
C PHE A 536 4.29 -4.89 -7.57
N LYS A 537 3.46 -4.77 -8.60
CA LYS A 537 3.83 -4.31 -9.94
C LYS A 537 3.32 -2.91 -10.26
N SER A 538 2.11 -2.62 -9.83
CA SER A 538 1.40 -1.40 -10.19
C SER A 538 0.43 -1.00 -9.10
N GLN A 539 0.06 0.27 -9.11
CA GLN A 539 -1.03 0.79 -8.29
C GLN A 539 -2.22 1.15 -9.17
N GLY A 540 -3.41 1.01 -8.62
CA GLY A 540 -4.66 1.29 -9.30
C GLY A 540 -5.74 1.78 -8.35
N LYS A 541 -6.91 2.10 -8.90
CA LYS A 541 -8.09 2.47 -8.15
C LYS A 541 -8.95 1.22 -7.89
N HIS A 542 -9.37 1.00 -6.65
CA HIS A 542 -10.24 -0.11 -6.28
C HIS A 542 -11.60 0.01 -6.97
N ALA A 543 -12.11 -1.11 -7.48
CA ALA A 543 -13.34 -1.10 -8.29
C ALA A 543 -14.60 -0.71 -7.49
N ALA A 544 -14.65 -1.03 -6.20
CA ALA A 544 -15.85 -0.89 -5.37
C ALA A 544 -15.66 0.03 -4.15
N GLY A 545 -14.52 -0.04 -3.48
CA GLY A 545 -14.29 0.57 -2.17
C GLY A 545 -14.29 2.10 -2.21
N VAL A 546 -15.07 2.68 -1.29
CA VAL A 546 -15.11 4.11 -0.98
C VAL A 546 -14.92 4.28 0.51
N VAL A 547 -14.14 5.25 0.95
CA VAL A 547 -14.01 5.61 2.35
C VAL A 547 -14.78 6.88 2.66
N ILE A 548 -15.36 6.90 3.86
CA ILE A 548 -16.00 8.09 4.43
C ILE A 548 -15.39 8.30 5.82
N SER A 549 -14.55 9.30 5.97
CA SER A 549 -13.82 9.57 7.20
C SER A 549 -14.53 10.57 8.10
N LEU A 550 -14.34 10.44 9.42
CA LEU A 550 -14.77 11.44 10.41
C LEU A 550 -13.96 12.74 10.26
N ASP A 551 -12.66 12.61 10.10
CA ASP A 551 -11.70 13.71 9.92
C ASP A 551 -11.32 13.87 8.44
N PRO A 552 -10.73 15.00 8.01
CA PRO A 552 -10.18 15.12 6.67
C PRO A 552 -9.21 13.98 6.34
N LEU A 553 -9.37 13.35 5.18
CA LEU A 553 -8.58 12.19 4.79
C LEU A 553 -7.06 12.48 4.73
N SER A 554 -6.66 13.70 4.37
CA SER A 554 -5.25 14.12 4.37
C SER A 554 -4.59 14.11 5.74
N GLU A 555 -5.37 14.08 6.83
CA GLU A 555 -4.88 13.98 8.21
C GLU A 555 -4.79 12.53 8.71
N THR A 556 -5.35 11.58 7.95
CA THR A 556 -5.43 10.17 8.34
C THR A 556 -4.66 9.23 7.42
N CYS A 557 -4.67 9.49 6.10
CA CYS A 557 -3.96 8.69 5.12
C CYS A 557 -3.33 9.58 4.04
N PRO A 558 -2.28 9.11 3.31
CA PRO A 558 -1.74 9.86 2.20
C PRO A 558 -2.75 9.91 1.05
N MET A 559 -2.94 11.09 0.47
CA MET A 559 -3.79 11.28 -0.69
C MET A 559 -2.94 11.21 -1.95
N ILE A 560 -3.09 10.15 -2.75
CA ILE A 560 -2.25 9.87 -3.91
C ILE A 560 -2.99 10.09 -5.23
N ARG A 561 -2.22 10.38 -6.28
CA ARG A 561 -2.74 10.48 -7.65
C ARG A 561 -2.91 9.08 -8.25
N PRO A 562 -4.10 8.73 -8.75
CA PRO A 562 -4.30 7.45 -9.43
C PRO A 562 -3.64 7.47 -10.81
N SER A 563 -3.36 6.29 -11.36
CA SER A 563 -2.84 6.15 -12.73
C SER A 563 -3.81 6.63 -13.82
N ARG A 564 -5.11 6.74 -13.50
CA ARG A 564 -6.17 7.25 -14.37
C ARG A 564 -7.15 8.10 -13.57
N GLY A 565 -7.55 9.25 -14.12
CA GLY A 565 -8.43 10.22 -13.46
C GLY A 565 -7.67 11.35 -12.76
N SER A 566 -8.38 12.39 -12.34
CA SER A 566 -7.82 13.59 -11.72
C SER A 566 -7.93 13.60 -10.19
N ASP A 567 -8.99 12.98 -9.65
CA ASP A 567 -9.26 12.99 -8.21
C ASP A 567 -8.28 12.11 -7.46
N LYS A 568 -7.70 12.63 -6.40
CA LYS A 568 -6.86 11.85 -5.49
C LYS A 568 -7.66 10.75 -4.80
N ILE A 569 -6.98 9.68 -4.49
CA ILE A 569 -7.52 8.50 -3.79
C ILE A 569 -6.75 8.26 -2.49
N ALA A 570 -7.36 7.51 -1.55
CA ALA A 570 -6.68 7.09 -0.33
C ALA A 570 -5.54 6.14 -0.67
N GLY A 571 -4.32 6.51 -0.30
CA GLY A 571 -3.07 5.88 -0.75
C GLY A 571 -2.66 4.65 0.07
N MET A 572 -3.61 3.89 0.59
CA MET A 572 -3.40 2.63 1.31
C MET A 572 -4.42 1.59 0.88
N GLU A 573 -4.11 0.30 1.02
CA GLU A 573 -5.06 -0.78 0.78
C GLU A 573 -6.16 -0.79 1.85
N MET A 574 -7.29 -1.41 1.52
CA MET A 574 -8.51 -1.43 2.32
C MET A 574 -8.28 -1.86 3.78
N GLY A 575 -7.59 -2.99 4.00
CA GLY A 575 -7.32 -3.49 5.35
C GLY A 575 -6.38 -2.60 6.18
N ASP A 576 -5.54 -1.80 5.52
CA ASP A 576 -4.67 -0.84 6.18
C ASP A 576 -5.43 0.43 6.56
N LEU A 577 -6.35 0.91 5.71
CA LEU A 577 -7.24 2.03 6.03
C LEU A 577 -8.13 1.72 7.24
N GLU A 578 -8.71 0.52 7.31
CA GLU A 578 -9.48 0.08 8.48
C GLU A 578 -8.62 0.07 9.75
N SER A 579 -7.37 -0.38 9.65
CA SER A 579 -6.43 -0.45 10.79
C SER A 579 -5.99 0.91 11.33
N ILE A 580 -6.17 1.98 10.56
CA ILE A 580 -5.93 3.37 11.00
C ILE A 580 -7.24 4.14 11.29
N GLY A 581 -8.36 3.43 11.36
CA GLY A 581 -9.63 3.99 11.77
C GLY A 581 -10.49 4.58 10.66
N VAL A 582 -10.18 4.33 9.39
CA VAL A 582 -10.95 4.83 8.24
C VAL A 582 -11.89 3.74 7.74
N PRO A 583 -13.22 3.86 7.93
CA PRO A 583 -14.19 2.85 7.51
C PRO A 583 -14.40 2.86 6.00
N LYS A 584 -14.56 1.65 5.44
CA LYS A 584 -14.92 1.45 4.04
C LYS A 584 -16.43 1.29 3.85
N PHE A 585 -16.87 1.61 2.63
CA PHE A 585 -18.22 1.35 2.12
C PHE A 585 -18.09 0.76 0.72
N ASP A 586 -18.71 -0.40 0.48
CA ASP A 586 -18.58 -1.10 -0.79
C ASP A 586 -19.74 -0.76 -1.74
N ILE A 587 -19.41 -0.03 -2.80
CA ILE A 587 -20.32 0.41 -3.86
C ILE A 587 -19.94 -0.35 -5.13
N LEU A 588 -20.61 -1.48 -5.36
CA LEU A 588 -20.28 -2.42 -6.42
C LEU A 588 -21.04 -2.14 -7.71
N GLY A 589 -20.32 -2.07 -8.83
CA GLY A 589 -20.92 -1.96 -10.16
C GLY A 589 -21.22 -3.34 -10.75
N VAL A 590 -22.50 -3.68 -10.97
CA VAL A 590 -22.94 -4.98 -11.52
C VAL A 590 -23.60 -4.81 -12.88
N SER A 591 -22.96 -5.33 -13.92
CA SER A 591 -23.43 -5.20 -15.33
C SER A 591 -24.81 -5.79 -15.59
N LEU A 592 -25.23 -6.79 -14.80
CA LEU A 592 -26.58 -7.36 -14.93
C LEU A 592 -27.63 -6.33 -14.54
N LEU A 593 -27.42 -5.55 -13.47
CA LEU A 593 -28.35 -4.50 -13.06
C LEU A 593 -28.49 -3.40 -14.13
N GLU A 594 -27.39 -3.03 -14.78
CA GLU A 594 -27.39 -2.10 -15.89
C GLU A 594 -28.29 -2.59 -17.05
N LYS A 595 -28.18 -3.87 -17.42
CA LYS A 595 -29.00 -4.47 -18.47
C LYS A 595 -30.47 -4.54 -18.06
N THR A 596 -30.75 -4.95 -16.83
CA THR A 596 -32.11 -5.04 -16.30
C THR A 596 -32.75 -3.67 -16.18
N GLN A 597 -32.00 -2.63 -15.76
CA GLN A 597 -32.48 -1.26 -15.71
C GLN A 597 -32.90 -0.76 -17.11
N LYS A 598 -32.08 -1.01 -18.14
CA LYS A 598 -32.41 -0.64 -19.52
C LYS A 598 -33.67 -1.31 -20.04
N CYS A 599 -33.84 -2.62 -19.77
CA CYS A 599 -35.09 -3.30 -20.13
C CYS A 599 -36.28 -2.68 -19.40
N TRP A 600 -36.13 -2.35 -18.11
CA TRP A 600 -37.19 -1.71 -17.32
C TRP A 600 -37.57 -0.35 -17.87
N ASP A 601 -36.61 0.47 -18.25
CA ASP A 601 -36.83 1.82 -18.78
C ASP A 601 -37.46 1.80 -20.18
N GLU A 602 -37.17 0.77 -21.01
CA GLU A 602 -37.69 0.63 -22.37
C GLU A 602 -39.14 0.04 -22.42
N GLU A 603 -39.50 -0.82 -21.48
CA GLU A 603 -40.80 -1.52 -21.54
C GLU A 603 -41.90 -0.86 -20.69
N GLY A 604 -41.57 0.15 -19.87
CA GLY A 604 -42.49 0.90 -19.03
C GLY A 604 -43.48 -0.01 -18.26
N ASP A 605 -43.25 -0.13 -16.96
CA ASP A 605 -44.10 -0.84 -15.97
C ASP A 605 -44.29 -2.37 -16.19
N PHE A 606 -43.32 -3.13 -15.74
CA PHE A 606 -43.59 -4.46 -15.20
C PHE A 606 -44.17 -4.30 -13.78
N GLU A 607 -45.50 -4.46 -13.63
CA GLU A 607 -46.14 -4.62 -12.34
C GLU A 607 -45.62 -5.87 -11.58
#